data_8142fd6c8efd01d8dcec6caf69b2b330
#
_entry.id   8142fd6c8efd01d8dcec6caf69b2b330
#
_cell.length_a   1.000
_cell.length_b   1.000
_cell.length_c   1.000
_cell.angle_alpha   90.00
_cell.angle_beta   90.00
_cell.angle_gamma   90.00
#
_symmetry.space_group_name_H-M   'P 1'
#
loop_
_entity.id
_entity.type
_entity.pdbx_description
1 polymer ?
#
loop_
_entity_poly.entity_id
_entity_poly.type
_entity_poly.pdbx_seq_one_letter_code
_entity_poly.pdbx_strand_id
1 'polypeptide(L)'
;MEDKIIILFYNSMWGQPLDLPRQEIPEPFMITEDRSYYDKASAVVFHTPSLGLDFVVGRGPIKRKGQIWVAWSMESAAHHPILSMELVMRRFDLTMTHSRDSDIWCPYILPSNRDELRKAPIEKTGGLVNAFISSAYDTNGRTEYLREMMKHIEVHSYGKLFRNAPQPKGAWREFKLETMARYKFSIAFENASETDYVTEKFYDPLIEGSVPVYLGAPNIEEFAPGEKCFIDVSGFDGPEALSRFLMDLSRDEAHYSEYFEWKKKPFLRSFEELLQAAHEPMLVRLCRKVGDTLKTRA
;
A
#
# COMPACT_ATOMS: atom_id res chain seq x y z
N MET A 1 4.17 -38.91 10.45
CA MET A 1 4.31 -37.61 9.76
C MET A 1 3.09 -36.82 10.18
N GLU A 2 3.26 -35.72 10.92
CA GLU A 2 2.12 -34.85 11.22
C GLU A 2 1.51 -34.36 9.90
N ASP A 3 0.18 -34.39 9.81
CA ASP A 3 -0.53 -33.93 8.63
C ASP A 3 -0.29 -32.43 8.45
N LYS A 4 0.25 -32.02 7.29
CA LYS A 4 0.54 -30.62 7.01
C LYS A 4 -0.76 -29.80 6.96
N ILE A 5 -0.76 -28.63 7.60
CA ILE A 5 -1.81 -27.62 7.49
C ILE A 5 -1.62 -26.90 6.15
N ILE A 6 -2.50 -27.15 5.19
CA ILE A 6 -2.40 -26.62 3.83
C ILE A 6 -3.15 -25.30 3.73
N ILE A 7 -2.47 -24.26 3.27
CA ILE A 7 -3.03 -22.94 2.94
C ILE A 7 -2.93 -22.74 1.43
N LEU A 8 -4.07 -22.69 0.75
CA LEU A 8 -4.16 -22.54 -0.69
C LEU A 8 -4.48 -21.09 -1.07
N PHE A 9 -3.63 -20.44 -1.87
CA PHE A 9 -4.00 -19.22 -2.59
C PHE A 9 -4.78 -19.60 -3.84
N TYR A 10 -6.09 -19.33 -3.83
CA TYR A 10 -7.04 -19.88 -4.81
C TYR A 10 -6.99 -19.18 -6.18
N ASN A 11 -6.82 -17.87 -6.18
CA ASN A 11 -6.78 -17.05 -7.40
C ASN A 11 -5.60 -16.10 -7.38
N SER A 12 -5.13 -15.77 -8.58
CA SER A 12 -4.02 -14.84 -8.79
C SER A 12 -4.44 -13.39 -8.57
N MET A 13 -3.48 -12.56 -8.23
CA MET A 13 -3.66 -11.11 -8.16
C MET A 13 -3.64 -10.54 -9.58
N TRP A 14 -4.80 -10.03 -10.05
CA TRP A 14 -4.95 -9.44 -11.40
C TRP A 14 -4.52 -10.35 -12.55
N GLY A 15 -4.67 -11.67 -12.40
CA GLY A 15 -4.28 -12.64 -13.42
C GLY A 15 -2.78 -12.93 -13.50
N GLN A 16 -1.97 -12.34 -12.64
CA GLN A 16 -0.53 -12.63 -12.52
C GLN A 16 -0.29 -13.72 -11.47
N PRO A 17 0.71 -14.60 -11.66
CA PRO A 17 1.16 -15.49 -10.61
C PRO A 17 1.49 -14.68 -9.33
N LEU A 18 1.22 -15.27 -8.19
CA LEU A 18 1.58 -14.65 -6.92
C LEU A 18 3.08 -14.80 -6.73
N ASP A 19 3.80 -13.69 -6.68
CA ASP A 19 5.17 -13.68 -6.20
C ASP A 19 5.14 -13.73 -4.67
N LEU A 20 4.89 -14.94 -4.16
CA LEU A 20 4.90 -15.17 -2.73
C LEU A 20 6.34 -15.10 -2.25
N PRO A 21 6.69 -14.20 -1.31
CA PRO A 21 8.04 -14.12 -0.77
C PRO A 21 8.48 -15.49 -0.27
N ARG A 22 9.67 -15.95 -0.67
CA ARG A 22 10.29 -17.17 -0.18
C ARG A 22 10.72 -16.99 1.28
N GLN A 23 9.74 -16.98 2.17
CA GLN A 23 9.93 -16.94 3.60
C GLN A 23 9.98 -18.37 4.12
N GLU A 24 10.70 -18.57 5.22
CA GLU A 24 10.59 -19.82 5.95
C GLU A 24 9.17 -19.94 6.50
N ILE A 25 8.35 -20.75 5.84
CA ILE A 25 7.02 -21.09 6.32
C ILE A 25 7.17 -22.05 7.50
N PRO A 26 6.62 -21.69 8.69
CA PRO A 26 6.79 -22.52 9.88
C PRO A 26 6.10 -23.87 9.72
N GLU A 27 6.71 -24.93 10.26
CA GLU A 27 6.03 -26.22 10.36
C GLU A 27 4.84 -26.11 11.34
N PRO A 28 3.73 -26.82 11.11
CA PRO A 28 3.48 -27.81 10.05
C PRO A 28 2.79 -27.24 8.79
N PHE A 29 2.96 -25.94 8.47
CA PHE A 29 2.25 -25.31 7.37
C PHE A 29 2.87 -25.60 6.01
N MET A 30 2.01 -25.61 4.98
CA MET A 30 2.37 -25.63 3.56
C MET A 30 1.54 -24.59 2.81
N ILE A 31 2.19 -23.67 2.09
CA ILE A 31 1.51 -22.68 1.23
C ILE A 31 1.64 -23.13 -0.24
N THR A 32 0.54 -23.09 -0.98
CA THR A 32 0.49 -23.50 -2.39
C THR A 32 -0.49 -22.66 -3.21
N GLU A 33 -0.33 -22.61 -4.54
CA GLU A 33 -1.28 -22.08 -5.52
C GLU A 33 -1.94 -23.21 -6.33
N ASP A 34 -1.54 -24.47 -6.10
CA ASP A 34 -2.09 -25.63 -6.80
C ASP A 34 -3.49 -25.95 -6.31
N ARG A 35 -4.49 -25.65 -7.16
CA ARG A 35 -5.92 -25.87 -6.86
C ARG A 35 -6.31 -27.33 -6.67
N SER A 36 -5.46 -28.28 -7.05
CA SER A 36 -5.70 -29.71 -6.76
C SER A 36 -5.75 -30.00 -5.25
N TYR A 37 -5.17 -29.11 -4.44
CA TYR A 37 -5.23 -29.17 -2.97
C TYR A 37 -6.53 -28.59 -2.37
N TYR A 38 -7.46 -28.05 -3.19
CA TYR A 38 -8.63 -27.34 -2.68
C TYR A 38 -9.40 -28.13 -1.61
N ASP A 39 -9.70 -29.39 -1.90
CA ASP A 39 -10.49 -30.24 -1.01
C ASP A 39 -9.76 -30.64 0.29
N LYS A 40 -8.43 -30.56 0.30
CA LYS A 40 -7.54 -30.89 1.42
C LYS A 40 -7.05 -29.66 2.16
N ALA A 41 -7.25 -28.46 1.60
CA ALA A 41 -6.76 -27.23 2.20
C ALA A 41 -7.53 -26.90 3.47
N SER A 42 -6.80 -26.70 4.56
CA SER A 42 -7.35 -26.22 5.84
C SER A 42 -7.77 -24.76 5.75
N ALA A 43 -7.06 -23.95 4.95
CA ALA A 43 -7.43 -22.58 4.65
C ALA A 43 -7.31 -22.29 3.17
N VAL A 44 -8.19 -21.42 2.66
CA VAL A 44 -8.18 -20.93 1.27
C VAL A 44 -8.20 -19.42 1.26
N VAL A 45 -7.16 -18.82 0.68
CA VAL A 45 -7.00 -17.38 0.53
C VAL A 45 -7.49 -16.96 -0.84
N PHE A 46 -8.36 -15.96 -0.86
CA PHE A 46 -8.89 -15.38 -2.09
C PHE A 46 -8.46 -13.92 -2.22
N HIS A 47 -7.79 -13.58 -3.31
CA HIS A 47 -7.62 -12.18 -3.68
C HIS A 47 -8.97 -11.62 -4.12
N THR A 48 -9.66 -10.97 -3.17
CA THR A 48 -11.06 -10.55 -3.33
C THR A 48 -11.30 -9.56 -4.45
N PRO A 49 -10.42 -8.59 -4.75
CA PRO A 49 -10.61 -7.70 -5.91
C PRO A 49 -10.61 -8.41 -7.26
N SER A 50 -9.98 -9.58 -7.36
CA SER A 50 -9.95 -10.41 -8.59
C SER A 50 -11.06 -11.46 -8.66
N LEU A 51 -12.01 -11.47 -7.72
CA LEU A 51 -13.16 -12.39 -7.77
C LEU A 51 -14.14 -11.95 -8.86
N GLY A 52 -14.49 -12.90 -9.73
CA GLY A 52 -15.47 -12.66 -10.79
C GLY A 52 -16.92 -12.70 -10.32
N LEU A 53 -17.83 -12.33 -11.23
CA LEU A 53 -19.27 -12.33 -11.00
C LEU A 53 -19.80 -13.67 -10.50
N ASP A 54 -19.26 -14.80 -11.00
CA ASP A 54 -19.68 -16.14 -10.59
C ASP A 54 -19.50 -16.36 -9.07
N PHE A 55 -18.42 -15.82 -8.48
CA PHE A 55 -18.25 -15.86 -7.04
C PHE A 55 -19.32 -15.04 -6.34
N VAL A 56 -19.61 -13.83 -6.82
CA VAL A 56 -20.63 -12.93 -6.24
C VAL A 56 -22.00 -13.57 -6.24
N VAL A 57 -22.42 -14.20 -7.34
CA VAL A 57 -23.73 -14.85 -7.47
C VAL A 57 -23.79 -16.29 -6.91
N GLY A 58 -22.75 -16.70 -6.18
CA GLY A 58 -22.74 -18.00 -5.51
C GLY A 58 -22.40 -19.22 -6.40
N ARG A 59 -21.92 -19.00 -7.60
CA ARG A 59 -21.46 -20.07 -8.52
C ARG A 59 -19.95 -20.38 -8.36
N GLY A 60 -19.30 -19.80 -7.37
CA GLY A 60 -17.90 -20.03 -7.05
C GLY A 60 -17.67 -21.39 -6.36
N PRO A 61 -16.45 -21.60 -5.83
CA PRO A 61 -16.11 -22.80 -5.09
C PRO A 61 -17.02 -22.96 -3.86
N ILE A 62 -17.24 -24.21 -3.46
CA ILE A 62 -18.07 -24.56 -2.29
C ILE A 62 -17.15 -24.80 -1.10
N LYS A 63 -17.35 -24.04 -0.02
CA LYS A 63 -16.58 -24.16 1.21
C LYS A 63 -16.75 -25.55 1.83
N ARG A 64 -15.64 -26.22 2.12
CA ARG A 64 -15.67 -27.54 2.77
C ARG A 64 -15.86 -27.38 4.28
N LYS A 65 -16.42 -28.42 4.92
CA LYS A 65 -16.59 -28.44 6.37
C LYS A 65 -15.23 -28.27 7.06
N GLY A 66 -15.14 -27.35 7.98
CA GLY A 66 -13.90 -27.04 8.74
C GLY A 66 -12.89 -26.15 7.99
N GLN A 67 -13.08 -25.89 6.70
CA GLN A 67 -12.21 -25.04 5.90
C GLN A 67 -12.33 -23.56 6.31
N ILE A 68 -11.21 -22.87 6.44
CA ILE A 68 -11.15 -21.43 6.73
C ILE A 68 -11.02 -20.68 5.39
N TRP A 69 -11.88 -19.71 5.14
CA TRP A 69 -11.74 -18.82 3.99
C TRP A 69 -11.20 -17.45 4.43
N VAL A 70 -10.18 -16.97 3.73
CA VAL A 70 -9.49 -15.70 4.00
C VAL A 70 -9.74 -14.74 2.85
N ALA A 71 -10.31 -13.58 3.13
CA ALA A 71 -10.44 -12.48 2.17
C ALA A 71 -9.14 -11.68 2.17
N TRP A 72 -8.42 -11.67 1.03
CA TRP A 72 -7.19 -10.91 0.88
C TRP A 72 -7.36 -9.73 -0.07
N SER A 73 -6.98 -8.55 0.37
CA SER A 73 -6.90 -7.35 -0.46
C SER A 73 -5.88 -6.36 0.08
N MET A 74 -5.07 -5.81 -0.84
CA MET A 74 -4.23 -4.64 -0.58
C MET A 74 -4.88 -3.35 -1.12
N GLU A 75 -6.06 -3.46 -1.74
CA GLU A 75 -6.79 -2.35 -2.36
C GLU A 75 -7.89 -1.81 -1.43
N SER A 76 -8.21 -0.53 -1.59
CA SER A 76 -9.29 0.15 -0.87
C SER A 76 -10.67 -0.42 -1.23
N ALA A 77 -11.56 -0.53 -0.25
CA ALA A 77 -12.95 -0.92 -0.44
C ALA A 77 -13.73 0.11 -1.28
N ALA A 78 -13.37 1.38 -1.22
CA ALA A 78 -13.95 2.42 -2.08
C ALA A 78 -13.65 2.17 -3.57
N HIS A 79 -12.53 1.49 -3.87
CA HIS A 79 -12.12 1.16 -5.24
C HIS A 79 -12.68 -0.18 -5.72
N HIS A 80 -12.87 -1.10 -4.79
CA HIS A 80 -13.37 -2.45 -5.05
C HIS A 80 -14.62 -2.73 -4.20
N PRO A 81 -15.82 -2.36 -4.68
CA PRO A 81 -17.08 -2.47 -3.91
C PRO A 81 -17.37 -3.89 -3.38
N ILE A 82 -16.79 -4.92 -3.99
CA ILE A 82 -16.91 -6.32 -3.52
C ILE A 82 -16.44 -6.46 -2.06
N LEU A 83 -15.47 -5.64 -1.63
CA LEU A 83 -14.94 -5.62 -0.26
C LEU A 83 -15.93 -5.07 0.78
N SER A 84 -16.95 -4.32 0.32
CA SER A 84 -18.04 -3.81 1.15
C SER A 84 -19.35 -4.59 0.99
N MET A 85 -19.38 -5.60 0.10
CA MET A 85 -20.59 -6.41 -0.11
C MET A 85 -20.74 -7.43 1.01
N GLU A 86 -21.63 -7.17 1.98
CA GLU A 86 -21.88 -8.04 3.13
C GLU A 86 -22.18 -9.48 2.71
N LEU A 87 -23.02 -9.69 1.68
CA LEU A 87 -23.36 -11.02 1.15
C LEU A 87 -22.14 -11.82 0.66
N VAL A 88 -21.08 -11.13 0.25
CA VAL A 88 -19.82 -11.75 -0.18
C VAL A 88 -18.90 -11.92 1.01
N MET A 89 -18.69 -10.86 1.79
CA MET A 89 -17.71 -10.83 2.88
C MET A 89 -18.07 -11.80 4.03
N ARG A 90 -19.35 -11.98 4.36
CA ARG A 90 -19.80 -12.97 5.35
C ARG A 90 -19.44 -14.43 5.03
N ARG A 91 -18.99 -14.73 3.81
CA ARG A 91 -18.53 -16.08 3.42
C ARG A 91 -17.11 -16.37 3.90
N PHE A 92 -16.38 -15.34 4.22
CA PHE A 92 -15.01 -15.42 4.73
C PHE A 92 -15.01 -15.49 6.26
N ASP A 93 -14.03 -16.19 6.80
CA ASP A 93 -13.83 -16.33 8.24
C ASP A 93 -12.81 -15.33 8.76
N LEU A 94 -11.85 -14.95 7.91
CA LEU A 94 -10.75 -14.05 8.23
C LEU A 94 -10.57 -13.02 7.11
N THR A 95 -10.05 -11.86 7.49
CA THR A 95 -9.63 -10.79 6.59
C THR A 95 -8.12 -10.61 6.64
N MET A 96 -7.52 -10.34 5.49
CA MET A 96 -6.09 -10.07 5.33
C MET A 96 -5.93 -8.83 4.45
N THR A 97 -5.82 -7.64 5.07
CA THR A 97 -5.89 -6.35 4.35
C THR A 97 -4.93 -5.30 4.91
N HIS A 98 -4.89 -4.12 4.27
CA HIS A 98 -4.16 -2.95 4.74
C HIS A 98 -4.74 -2.34 6.02
N SER A 99 -6.00 -2.61 6.36
CA SER A 99 -6.63 -2.10 7.58
C SER A 99 -6.07 -2.76 8.82
N ARG A 100 -5.78 -1.99 9.86
CA ARG A 100 -5.31 -2.49 11.15
C ARG A 100 -6.37 -3.30 11.90
N ASP A 101 -7.63 -3.13 11.55
CA ASP A 101 -8.75 -3.91 12.08
C ASP A 101 -8.89 -5.29 11.44
N SER A 102 -8.10 -5.61 10.39
CA SER A 102 -8.13 -6.94 9.77
C SER A 102 -7.49 -8.00 10.65
N ASP A 103 -7.92 -9.26 10.49
CA ASP A 103 -7.36 -10.39 11.23
C ASP A 103 -5.86 -10.59 10.95
N ILE A 104 -5.43 -10.28 9.74
CA ILE A 104 -4.04 -10.30 9.32
C ILE A 104 -3.75 -8.96 8.63
N TRP A 105 -3.11 -8.07 9.34
CA TRP A 105 -2.74 -6.76 8.79
C TRP A 105 -1.63 -6.87 7.75
N CYS A 106 -1.77 -6.19 6.60
CA CYS A 106 -0.84 -6.17 5.49
C CYS A 106 -0.41 -4.74 5.16
N PRO A 107 0.56 -4.16 5.87
CA PRO A 107 1.04 -2.81 5.60
C PRO A 107 1.89 -2.73 4.33
N TYR A 108 1.97 -1.52 3.76
CA TYR A 108 2.87 -1.20 2.64
C TYR A 108 4.29 -0.85 3.10
N ILE A 109 4.52 -0.70 4.41
CA ILE A 109 5.83 -0.45 5.02
C ILE A 109 6.23 -1.63 5.90
N LEU A 110 7.49 -2.03 5.83
CA LEU A 110 8.02 -3.16 6.56
C LEU A 110 9.24 -2.74 7.40
N PRO A 111 9.59 -3.49 8.45
CA PRO A 111 10.80 -3.25 9.24
C PRO A 111 12.10 -3.20 8.41
N SER A 112 12.14 -3.94 7.29
CA SER A 112 13.27 -3.92 6.34
C SER A 112 13.50 -2.56 5.68
N ASN A 113 12.49 -1.68 5.64
CA ASN A 113 12.62 -0.33 5.09
C ASN A 113 13.24 0.67 6.07
N ARG A 114 13.54 0.27 7.32
CA ARG A 114 14.06 1.16 8.37
C ARG A 114 15.33 1.89 7.95
N ASP A 115 16.29 1.18 7.40
CA ASP A 115 17.57 1.75 6.97
C ASP A 115 17.41 2.60 5.69
N GLU A 116 16.51 2.20 4.80
CA GLU A 116 16.19 2.96 3.59
C GLU A 116 15.57 4.32 3.94
N LEU A 117 14.66 4.37 4.90
CA LEU A 117 14.07 5.62 5.40
C LEU A 117 15.12 6.57 6.02
N ARG A 118 16.28 6.07 6.46
CA ARG A 118 17.38 6.87 7.04
C ARG A 118 18.37 7.41 6.02
N LYS A 119 18.29 6.98 4.76
CA LYS A 119 19.18 7.48 3.70
C LYS A 119 19.04 9.00 3.55
N ALA A 120 20.18 9.67 3.44
CA ALA A 120 20.20 11.11 3.16
C ALA A 120 19.64 11.38 1.74
N PRO A 121 18.90 12.49 1.56
CA PRO A 121 18.45 12.88 0.22
C PRO A 121 19.67 13.23 -0.66
N ILE A 122 19.54 12.98 -1.97
CA ILE A 122 20.52 13.39 -2.98
C ILE A 122 20.18 14.80 -3.51
N GLU A 123 21.12 15.37 -4.29
CA GLU A 123 20.91 16.63 -4.97
C GLU A 123 19.70 16.60 -5.92
N LYS A 124 18.88 17.65 -5.91
CA LYS A 124 17.63 17.77 -6.67
C LYS A 124 17.88 18.34 -8.07
N THR A 125 18.03 17.48 -9.07
CA THR A 125 18.36 17.84 -10.47
C THR A 125 17.22 17.61 -11.45
N GLY A 126 16.08 17.04 -11.00
CA GLY A 126 14.99 16.61 -11.87
C GLY A 126 13.88 17.63 -12.09
N GLY A 127 13.76 18.60 -11.20
CA GLY A 127 12.69 19.58 -11.21
C GLY A 127 12.01 19.76 -9.85
N LEU A 128 10.88 20.48 -9.83
CA LEU A 128 10.21 20.83 -8.58
C LEU A 128 9.28 19.72 -8.11
N VAL A 129 8.31 19.32 -8.93
CA VAL A 129 7.27 18.35 -8.58
C VAL A 129 7.20 17.22 -9.59
N ASN A 130 7.14 15.98 -9.14
CA ASN A 130 6.85 14.81 -9.97
C ASN A 130 5.54 14.13 -9.57
N ALA A 131 4.93 13.40 -10.53
CA ALA A 131 3.75 12.59 -10.32
C ALA A 131 3.85 11.23 -11.06
N PHE A 132 3.41 10.14 -10.41
CA PHE A 132 3.40 8.78 -10.96
C PHE A 132 2.01 8.15 -10.88
N ILE A 133 0.97 8.87 -11.34
CA ILE A 133 -0.41 8.40 -11.31
C ILE A 133 -0.81 7.86 -12.68
N SER A 134 -1.25 6.60 -12.73
CA SER A 134 -1.67 5.96 -13.98
C SER A 134 -3.17 5.76 -14.10
N SER A 135 -3.90 5.60 -13.00
CA SER A 135 -5.35 5.45 -12.97
C SER A 135 -6.03 6.82 -12.79
N ALA A 136 -6.92 7.16 -13.72
CA ALA A 136 -7.81 8.31 -13.58
C ALA A 136 -9.01 8.01 -12.66
N TYR A 137 -9.22 6.75 -12.31
CA TYR A 137 -10.28 6.37 -11.37
C TYR A 137 -9.83 6.68 -9.95
N ASP A 138 -10.60 7.49 -9.27
CA ASP A 138 -10.43 7.82 -7.85
C ASP A 138 -11.79 8.13 -7.21
N THR A 139 -11.85 8.09 -5.88
CA THR A 139 -13.05 8.39 -5.08
C THR A 139 -12.87 9.60 -4.17
N ASN A 140 -11.70 10.25 -4.22
CA ASN A 140 -11.35 11.37 -3.35
C ASN A 140 -11.02 12.67 -4.11
N GLY A 141 -11.25 12.70 -5.42
CA GLY A 141 -11.03 13.89 -6.24
C GLY A 141 -9.58 14.20 -6.58
N ARG A 142 -8.62 13.28 -6.34
CA ARG A 142 -7.20 13.50 -6.62
C ARG A 142 -6.92 13.90 -8.07
N THR A 143 -7.70 13.36 -9.01
CA THR A 143 -7.52 13.65 -10.46
C THR A 143 -7.81 15.10 -10.76
N GLU A 144 -8.92 15.64 -10.22
CA GLU A 144 -9.28 17.05 -10.40
C GLU A 144 -8.32 17.97 -9.66
N TYR A 145 -7.94 17.59 -8.42
CA TYR A 145 -6.97 18.33 -7.62
C TYR A 145 -5.63 18.47 -8.36
N LEU A 146 -5.10 17.38 -8.90
CA LEU A 146 -3.85 17.41 -9.66
C LEU A 146 -3.98 18.23 -10.96
N ARG A 147 -5.12 18.09 -11.67
CA ARG A 147 -5.37 18.88 -12.90
C ARG A 147 -5.36 20.38 -12.60
N GLU A 148 -6.00 20.80 -11.52
CA GLU A 148 -6.02 22.20 -11.13
C GLU A 148 -4.63 22.67 -10.69
N MET A 149 -3.94 21.88 -9.87
CA MET A 149 -2.56 22.17 -9.41
C MET A 149 -1.60 22.42 -10.58
N MET A 150 -1.69 21.62 -11.65
CA MET A 150 -0.85 21.75 -12.86
C MET A 150 -1.06 23.06 -13.63
N LYS A 151 -2.08 23.86 -13.33
CA LYS A 151 -2.26 25.22 -13.88
C LYS A 151 -1.40 26.27 -13.16
N HIS A 152 -0.98 25.97 -11.91
CA HIS A 152 -0.32 26.92 -11.03
C HIS A 152 1.15 26.59 -10.79
N ILE A 153 1.56 25.34 -10.99
CA ILE A 153 2.95 24.87 -10.80
C ILE A 153 3.31 23.82 -11.85
N GLU A 154 4.57 23.79 -12.27
CA GLU A 154 5.05 22.76 -13.16
C GLU A 154 5.13 21.40 -12.44
N VAL A 155 4.40 20.41 -12.96
CA VAL A 155 4.43 19.02 -12.50
C VAL A 155 4.84 18.11 -13.65
N HIS A 156 5.92 17.38 -13.48
CA HIS A 156 6.34 16.35 -14.43
C HIS A 156 5.59 15.05 -14.15
N SER A 157 4.55 14.76 -14.93
CA SER A 157 3.75 13.55 -14.81
C SER A 157 4.30 12.43 -15.70
N TYR A 158 4.75 11.35 -15.06
CA TYR A 158 5.31 10.15 -15.67
C TYR A 158 4.29 9.02 -15.81
N GLY A 159 3.23 9.03 -15.00
CA GLY A 159 2.12 8.09 -15.09
C GLY A 159 1.29 8.25 -16.37
N LYS A 160 0.24 7.47 -16.54
CA LYS A 160 -0.68 7.61 -17.69
C LYS A 160 -1.53 8.88 -17.58
N LEU A 161 -1.86 9.28 -16.33
CA LEU A 161 -2.66 10.47 -16.05
C LEU A 161 -1.84 11.73 -16.30
N PHE A 162 -2.32 12.60 -17.17
CA PHE A 162 -1.71 13.89 -17.53
C PHE A 162 -0.24 13.81 -17.95
N ARG A 163 0.16 12.70 -18.58
CA ARG A 163 1.54 12.46 -18.97
C ARG A 163 2.10 13.61 -19.81
N ASN A 164 3.19 14.22 -19.33
CA ASN A 164 3.93 15.27 -20.02
C ASN A 164 5.46 15.07 -19.93
N ALA A 165 5.89 13.98 -19.30
CA ALA A 165 7.30 13.61 -19.16
C ALA A 165 7.60 12.26 -19.86
N PRO A 166 8.84 12.09 -20.40
CA PRO A 166 9.21 10.89 -21.12
C PRO A 166 9.25 9.66 -20.22
N GLN A 167 8.78 8.52 -20.75
CA GLN A 167 8.90 7.25 -20.06
C GLN A 167 10.21 6.55 -20.41
N PRO A 168 10.80 5.81 -19.46
CA PRO A 168 12.00 5.03 -19.73
C PRO A 168 11.68 3.80 -20.57
N LYS A 169 12.73 3.32 -21.22
CA LYS A 169 12.79 1.94 -21.72
C LYS A 169 13.45 1.12 -20.61
N GLY A 170 12.72 0.24 -19.92
CA GLY A 170 13.29 -0.62 -18.89
C GLY A 170 12.42 -0.82 -17.65
N ALA A 171 13.03 -1.18 -16.55
CA ALA A 171 12.36 -1.49 -15.29
C ALA A 171 11.66 -0.25 -14.70
N TRP A 172 10.33 -0.26 -14.75
CA TRP A 172 9.51 0.88 -14.32
C TRP A 172 9.72 1.27 -12.85
N ARG A 173 9.90 0.28 -11.97
CA ARG A 173 10.09 0.52 -10.53
C ARG A 173 11.37 1.29 -10.23
N GLU A 174 12.48 0.86 -10.79
CA GLU A 174 13.79 1.52 -10.61
C GLU A 174 13.75 2.96 -11.13
N PHE A 175 13.26 3.14 -12.36
CA PHE A 175 13.09 4.48 -12.93
C PHE A 175 12.23 5.40 -12.06
N LYS A 176 11.10 4.88 -11.52
CA LYS A 176 10.22 5.64 -10.63
C LYS A 176 11.00 6.15 -9.42
N LEU A 177 11.71 5.27 -8.74
CA LEU A 177 12.46 5.60 -7.54
C LEU A 177 13.61 6.57 -7.81
N GLU A 178 14.46 6.29 -8.80
CA GLU A 178 15.54 7.19 -9.22
C GLU A 178 15.04 8.57 -9.65
N THR A 179 13.89 8.63 -10.31
CA THR A 179 13.27 9.89 -10.68
C THR A 179 12.82 10.65 -9.45
N MET A 180 12.07 10.01 -8.54
CA MET A 180 11.61 10.63 -7.28
C MET A 180 12.78 11.25 -6.51
N ALA A 181 13.90 10.53 -6.40
CA ALA A 181 15.09 11.00 -5.68
C ALA A 181 15.58 12.37 -6.16
N ARG A 182 15.40 12.69 -7.44
CA ARG A 182 15.88 13.93 -8.09
C ARG A 182 14.94 15.12 -7.95
N TYR A 183 13.70 14.93 -7.44
CA TYR A 183 12.70 15.99 -7.32
C TYR A 183 12.59 16.48 -5.87
N LYS A 184 12.29 17.77 -5.69
CA LYS A 184 12.01 18.32 -4.37
C LYS A 184 10.74 17.71 -3.76
N PHE A 185 9.66 17.63 -4.55
CA PHE A 185 8.36 17.14 -4.12
C PHE A 185 7.85 16.01 -5.01
N SER A 186 7.18 15.04 -4.41
CA SER A 186 6.50 13.95 -5.11
C SER A 186 5.02 13.93 -4.76
N ILE A 187 4.15 13.91 -5.77
CA ILE A 187 2.71 13.74 -5.57
C ILE A 187 2.44 12.34 -5.03
N ALA A 188 1.97 12.29 -3.81
CA ALA A 188 1.64 11.08 -3.04
C ALA A 188 0.11 10.99 -2.81
N PHE A 189 -0.65 11.10 -3.90
CA PHE A 189 -2.12 11.07 -3.85
C PHE A 189 -2.63 9.65 -3.96
N GLU A 190 -3.26 9.14 -2.89
CA GLU A 190 -3.97 7.88 -2.92
C GLU A 190 -5.20 7.97 -3.83
N ASN A 191 -5.70 6.82 -4.29
CA ASN A 191 -6.91 6.77 -5.13
C ASN A 191 -8.21 6.81 -4.30
N ALA A 192 -8.09 6.66 -2.99
CA ALA A 192 -9.18 6.76 -2.02
C ALA A 192 -8.68 7.35 -0.70
N SER A 193 -9.54 8.06 0.02
CA SER A 193 -9.26 8.53 1.38
C SER A 193 -9.95 7.59 2.39
N GLU A 194 -9.32 6.45 2.64
CA GLU A 194 -9.80 5.41 3.56
C GLU A 194 -8.82 5.30 4.73
N THR A 195 -9.34 5.09 5.94
CA THR A 195 -8.53 4.89 7.16
C THR A 195 -7.53 3.74 6.94
N ASP A 196 -6.29 3.92 7.37
CA ASP A 196 -5.18 2.99 7.24
C ASP A 196 -4.69 2.73 5.79
N TYR A 197 -5.32 3.33 4.78
CA TYR A 197 -4.91 3.13 3.38
C TYR A 197 -3.76 4.06 3.01
N VAL A 198 -2.57 3.68 3.45
CA VAL A 198 -1.31 4.39 3.19
C VAL A 198 -0.37 3.47 2.43
N THR A 199 -0.14 3.80 1.15
CA THR A 199 0.55 2.89 0.23
C THR A 199 2.00 3.30 -0.07
N GLU A 200 2.63 2.62 -1.01
CA GLU A 200 3.96 2.96 -1.52
C GLU A 200 4.05 4.42 -2.04
N LYS A 201 2.92 5.05 -2.35
CA LYS A 201 2.91 6.45 -2.81
C LYS A 201 3.42 7.42 -1.75
N PHE A 202 3.15 7.10 -0.48
CA PHE A 202 3.66 7.88 0.66
C PHE A 202 5.10 7.51 1.00
N TYR A 203 5.41 6.21 1.02
CA TYR A 203 6.70 5.73 1.50
C TYR A 203 7.83 5.82 0.48
N ASP A 204 7.55 5.58 -0.82
CA ASP A 204 8.59 5.68 -1.86
C ASP A 204 9.29 7.07 -1.86
N PRO A 205 8.57 8.21 -1.85
CA PRO A 205 9.22 9.51 -1.75
C PRO A 205 10.04 9.71 -0.47
N LEU A 206 9.54 9.24 0.67
CA LEU A 206 10.26 9.34 1.95
C LEU A 206 11.58 8.59 1.91
N ILE A 207 11.58 7.38 1.34
CA ILE A 207 12.78 6.55 1.15
C ILE A 207 13.75 7.26 0.21
N GLU A 208 13.26 7.75 -0.93
CA GLU A 208 14.09 8.38 -1.97
C GLU A 208 14.50 9.83 -1.64
N GLY A 209 14.05 10.35 -0.49
CA GLY A 209 14.42 11.69 -0.05
C GLY A 209 13.76 12.82 -0.87
N SER A 210 12.57 12.60 -1.40
CA SER A 210 11.65 13.62 -1.91
C SER A 210 10.57 13.88 -0.86
N VAL A 211 10.06 15.10 -0.74
CA VAL A 211 8.99 15.40 0.21
C VAL A 211 7.64 14.99 -0.39
N PRO A 212 6.91 14.04 0.24
CA PRO A 212 5.58 13.68 -0.23
C PRO A 212 4.59 14.85 -0.08
N VAL A 213 3.84 15.16 -1.14
CA VAL A 213 2.64 15.99 -1.07
C VAL A 213 1.46 15.01 -1.04
N TYR A 214 0.82 14.89 0.12
CA TYR A 214 -0.07 13.78 0.42
C TYR A 214 -1.55 14.17 0.36
N LEU A 215 -2.34 13.29 -0.29
CA LEU A 215 -3.80 13.24 -0.25
C LEU A 215 -4.22 11.78 -0.12
N GLY A 216 -4.89 11.42 0.98
CA GLY A 216 -5.26 10.01 1.21
C GLY A 216 -5.90 9.77 2.57
N ALA A 217 -5.38 8.80 3.31
CA ALA A 217 -5.90 8.37 4.60
C ALA A 217 -6.04 9.53 5.60
N PRO A 218 -7.19 9.66 6.27
CA PRO A 218 -7.42 10.75 7.23
C PRO A 218 -6.54 10.65 8.48
N ASN A 219 -5.98 9.47 8.73
CA ASN A 219 -5.09 9.20 9.87
C ASN A 219 -3.62 9.05 9.46
N ILE A 220 -3.17 9.77 8.43
CA ILE A 220 -1.81 9.70 7.89
C ILE A 220 -0.73 9.96 8.94
N GLU A 221 -0.98 10.82 9.91
CA GLU A 221 -0.04 11.17 10.98
C GLU A 221 0.40 9.95 11.80
N GLU A 222 -0.46 8.93 11.93
CA GLU A 222 -0.13 7.68 12.63
C GLU A 222 0.89 6.83 11.85
N PHE A 223 1.01 7.06 10.54
CA PHE A 223 1.87 6.36 9.60
C PHE A 223 3.17 7.12 9.27
N ALA A 224 3.29 8.35 9.76
CA ALA A 224 4.44 9.20 9.51
C ALA A 224 5.66 8.75 10.34
N PRO A 225 6.84 8.56 9.72
CA PRO A 225 8.05 8.17 10.46
C PRO A 225 8.62 9.27 11.33
N GLY A 226 8.25 10.53 11.12
CA GLY A 226 8.72 11.68 11.88
C GLY A 226 7.86 12.90 11.67
N GLU A 227 8.03 13.87 12.56
CA GLU A 227 7.38 15.18 12.42
C GLU A 227 7.86 15.89 11.15
N LYS A 228 6.96 16.63 10.51
CA LYS A 228 7.26 17.44 9.33
C LYS A 228 7.96 16.64 8.21
N CYS A 229 7.54 15.39 7.98
CA CYS A 229 8.12 14.57 6.93
C CYS A 229 7.36 14.61 5.59
N PHE A 230 6.17 15.22 5.55
CA PHE A 230 5.31 15.36 4.38
C PHE A 230 4.51 16.66 4.42
N ILE A 231 3.81 16.96 3.34
CA ILE A 231 2.91 18.10 3.19
C ILE A 231 1.52 17.56 2.95
N ASP A 232 0.59 17.77 3.91
CA ASP A 232 -0.81 17.38 3.79
C ASP A 232 -1.57 18.43 2.99
N VAL A 233 -2.26 18.02 1.91
CA VAL A 233 -3.07 18.93 1.09
C VAL A 233 -4.26 19.52 1.85
N SER A 234 -4.74 18.84 2.90
CA SER A 234 -5.85 19.30 3.73
C SER A 234 -5.56 20.58 4.50
N GLY A 235 -4.28 20.93 4.69
CA GLY A 235 -3.85 22.17 5.32
C GLY A 235 -3.93 23.41 4.42
N PHE A 236 -4.46 23.31 3.19
CA PHE A 236 -4.46 24.40 2.22
C PHE A 236 -5.86 24.67 1.67
N ASP A 237 -6.13 25.94 1.34
CA ASP A 237 -7.39 26.38 0.71
C ASP A 237 -7.50 25.96 -0.77
N GLY A 238 -6.83 24.88 -1.17
CA GLY A 238 -6.91 24.27 -2.49
C GLY A 238 -5.58 24.27 -3.28
N PRO A 239 -5.64 23.80 -4.54
CA PRO A 239 -4.45 23.55 -5.35
C PRO A 239 -3.58 24.79 -5.63
N GLU A 240 -4.18 25.98 -5.77
CA GLU A 240 -3.42 27.24 -5.98
C GLU A 240 -2.61 27.61 -4.75
N ALA A 241 -3.22 27.57 -3.54
CA ALA A 241 -2.55 27.89 -2.30
C ALA A 241 -1.39 26.91 -2.03
N LEU A 242 -1.63 25.61 -2.22
CA LEU A 242 -0.60 24.60 -2.13
C LEU A 242 0.54 24.85 -3.13
N SER A 243 0.22 25.13 -4.40
CA SER A 243 1.23 25.39 -5.44
C SER A 243 2.13 26.56 -5.08
N ARG A 244 1.56 27.66 -4.56
CA ARG A 244 2.30 28.83 -4.09
C ARG A 244 3.24 28.46 -2.94
N PHE A 245 2.72 27.73 -1.95
CA PHE A 245 3.53 27.25 -0.82
C PHE A 245 4.73 26.41 -1.28
N LEU A 246 4.52 25.44 -2.21
CA LEU A 246 5.61 24.60 -2.74
C LEU A 246 6.68 25.42 -3.46
N MET A 247 6.26 26.43 -4.25
CA MET A 247 7.20 27.33 -4.94
C MET A 247 8.02 28.16 -3.94
N ASP A 248 7.37 28.68 -2.90
CA ASP A 248 8.06 29.50 -1.90
C ASP A 248 9.01 28.64 -1.05
N LEU A 249 8.55 27.46 -0.60
CA LEU A 249 9.37 26.50 0.14
C LEU A 249 10.58 26.04 -0.69
N SER A 250 10.42 25.89 -2.00
CA SER A 250 11.52 25.46 -2.88
C SER A 250 12.67 26.45 -2.99
N ARG A 251 12.42 27.73 -2.70
CA ARG A 251 13.41 28.83 -2.72
C ARG A 251 14.07 29.03 -1.37
N ASP A 252 13.51 28.47 -0.31
CA ASP A 252 14.01 28.54 1.04
C ASP A 252 14.62 27.20 1.45
N GLU A 253 15.90 27.05 1.17
CA GLU A 253 16.63 25.81 1.42
C GLU A 253 16.68 25.44 2.91
N ALA A 254 16.68 26.46 3.79
CA ALA A 254 16.66 26.24 5.24
C ALA A 254 15.35 25.58 5.69
N HIS A 255 14.20 26.14 5.30
CA HIS A 255 12.89 25.56 5.61
C HIS A 255 12.65 24.24 4.85
N TYR A 256 13.12 24.10 3.62
CA TYR A 256 13.02 22.85 2.88
C TYR A 256 13.78 21.71 3.57
N SER A 257 14.98 22.00 4.09
CA SER A 257 15.80 20.99 4.77
C SER A 257 15.17 20.47 6.07
N GLU A 258 14.29 21.22 6.70
CA GLU A 258 13.59 20.79 7.92
C GLU A 258 12.71 19.53 7.67
N TYR A 259 12.22 19.34 6.43
CA TYR A 259 11.46 18.14 6.05
C TYR A 259 12.28 16.85 6.06
N PHE A 260 13.58 16.91 6.30
CA PHE A 260 14.47 15.77 6.40
C PHE A 260 15.09 15.58 7.78
N GLU A 261 14.87 16.50 8.73
CA GLU A 261 15.43 16.41 10.08
C GLU A 261 14.99 15.16 10.85
N TRP A 262 13.79 14.64 10.54
CA TRP A 262 13.31 13.39 11.11
C TRP A 262 14.20 12.18 10.78
N LYS A 263 14.90 12.21 9.65
CA LYS A 263 15.82 11.12 9.23
C LYS A 263 16.98 10.94 10.23
N LYS A 264 17.31 11.96 10.99
CA LYS A 264 18.39 11.98 12.00
C LYS A 264 17.88 11.73 13.43
N LYS A 265 16.56 11.76 13.64
CA LYS A 265 15.91 11.60 14.95
C LYS A 265 15.32 10.18 15.10
N PRO A 266 15.04 9.70 16.33
CA PRO A 266 14.21 8.51 16.51
C PRO A 266 12.92 8.62 15.71
N PHE A 267 12.38 7.51 15.21
CA PHE A 267 11.06 7.52 14.61
C PHE A 267 9.99 7.84 15.66
N LEU A 268 8.86 8.39 15.21
CA LEU A 268 7.71 8.58 16.06
C LEU A 268 7.24 7.27 16.67
N ARG A 269 6.73 7.34 17.90
CA ARG A 269 6.27 6.15 18.63
C ARG A 269 5.20 5.39 17.86
N SER A 270 4.23 6.09 17.26
CA SER A 270 3.20 5.49 16.42
C SER A 270 3.79 4.66 15.28
N PHE A 271 4.80 5.21 14.60
CA PHE A 271 5.47 4.51 13.51
C PHE A 271 6.31 3.31 13.98
N GLU A 272 7.00 3.43 15.13
CA GLU A 272 7.70 2.29 15.73
C GLU A 272 6.74 1.16 16.09
N GLU A 273 5.57 1.47 16.62
CA GLU A 273 4.51 0.51 16.92
C GLU A 273 3.99 -0.18 15.65
N LEU A 274 3.85 0.57 14.52
CA LEU A 274 3.50 -0.02 13.22
C LEU A 274 4.58 -1.00 12.74
N LEU A 275 5.87 -0.60 12.78
CA LEU A 275 6.96 -1.50 12.39
C LEU A 275 7.04 -2.72 13.28
N GLN A 276 6.79 -2.57 14.58
CA GLN A 276 6.75 -3.69 15.51
C GLN A 276 5.57 -4.64 15.22
N ALA A 277 4.40 -4.12 14.88
CA ALA A 277 3.24 -4.93 14.48
C ALA A 277 3.49 -5.69 13.16
N ALA A 278 4.33 -5.14 12.28
CA ALA A 278 4.72 -5.74 11.00
C ALA A 278 6.01 -6.58 11.08
N HIS A 279 6.61 -6.78 12.28
CA HIS A 279 7.92 -7.43 12.41
C HIS A 279 7.93 -8.87 11.88
N GLU A 280 6.82 -9.56 12.02
CA GLU A 280 6.66 -10.91 11.52
C GLU A 280 6.16 -10.88 10.06
N PRO A 281 6.75 -11.64 9.15
CA PRO A 281 6.32 -11.68 7.75
C PRO A 281 4.82 -11.99 7.59
N MET A 282 4.17 -11.40 6.60
CA MET A 282 2.73 -11.55 6.36
C MET A 282 2.28 -13.01 6.29
N LEU A 283 3.04 -13.87 5.59
CA LEU A 283 2.69 -15.28 5.44
C LEU A 283 2.84 -16.06 6.74
N VAL A 284 3.79 -15.68 7.61
CA VAL A 284 3.96 -16.28 8.95
C VAL A 284 2.76 -15.88 9.84
N ARG A 285 2.35 -14.61 9.79
CA ARG A 285 1.14 -14.15 10.50
C ARG A 285 -0.13 -14.85 10.01
N LEU A 286 -0.23 -15.09 8.69
CA LEU A 286 -1.33 -15.89 8.11
C LEU A 286 -1.32 -17.32 8.67
N CYS A 287 -0.17 -18.00 8.67
CA CYS A 287 -0.02 -19.35 9.22
C CYS A 287 -0.46 -19.40 10.68
N ARG A 288 0.05 -18.48 11.51
CA ARG A 288 -0.32 -18.39 12.93
C ARG A 288 -1.83 -18.20 13.12
N LYS A 289 -2.43 -17.20 12.44
CA LYS A 289 -3.86 -16.92 12.57
C LYS A 289 -4.74 -18.09 12.14
N VAL A 290 -4.35 -18.78 11.04
CA VAL A 290 -5.03 -20.01 10.59
C VAL A 290 -4.90 -21.11 11.65
N GLY A 291 -3.70 -21.35 12.17
CA GLY A 291 -3.47 -22.35 13.22
C GLY A 291 -4.29 -22.11 14.47
N ASP A 292 -4.35 -20.86 14.95
CA ASP A 292 -5.13 -20.49 16.14
C ASP A 292 -6.64 -20.64 15.89
N THR A 293 -7.11 -20.28 14.70
CA THR A 293 -8.52 -20.47 14.31
C THR A 293 -8.90 -21.95 14.24
N LEU A 294 -8.02 -22.80 13.73
CA LEU A 294 -8.27 -24.26 13.70
C LEU A 294 -8.36 -24.86 15.11
N LYS A 295 -7.46 -24.46 16.03
CA LYS A 295 -7.51 -24.91 17.43
C LYS A 295 -8.80 -24.51 18.14
N THR A 296 -9.33 -23.32 17.86
CA THR A 296 -10.59 -22.83 18.48
C THR A 296 -11.83 -23.54 17.94
N ARG A 297 -11.75 -24.18 16.75
CA ARG A 297 -12.86 -24.90 16.11
C ARG A 297 -12.84 -26.40 16.37
N ALA A 298 -11.72 -26.93 16.87
CA ALA A 298 -11.57 -28.36 17.25
C ALA A 298 -12.21 -28.67 18.56
#